data_f3fbaf8c18117acf004d0e51e3ed8d02
#
_entry.id   f3fbaf8c18117acf004d0e51e3ed8d02
#
_cell.length_a   1.000
_cell.length_b   1.000
_cell.length_c   1.000
_cell.angle_alpha   90.00
_cell.angle_beta   90.00
_cell.angle_gamma   90.00
#
_symmetry.space_group_name_H-M   'P 1'
#
loop_
_entity.id
_entity.type
_entity.pdbx_description
1 polymer ?
#
loop_
_entity_poly.entity_id
_entity_poly.type
_entity_poly.pdbx_seq_one_letter_code
_entity_poly.pdbx_strand_id
1 'polypeptide(L)'
;MDQESRDRTLFNLNNEQLVVNIPVIFYVSVCLTLGTLGNGAVVYIFYRKMRRTATNLFVAALGICDLLCCTMYMPFDIISLRFSLTFYSEFLCHLENFSFAIGTILAAGIIFCIAVERYLRVCQPFRRHISRRLAMKMVPLMFIISFLLSIPAVWVFGKRTIWTGVRGITVEVCSYAEDNIHEIYPLYYYCTLLGLNLFVFSILMVLYYRIALCVWRYKRRRMKELQKINERTREPSEEEEPNEMEERVTVPHVTMKPYKIDQLNEAFKEKEKLIKKTNIVFFIVSLVWIVSYLPHYIATLWTIVHRRGVYTKSKSYVPYELAIRSYFMSCVANPFIYGLLNIRFRRELCKIFEKIFRRESLY
;
A
#
# COMPACT_ATOMS: atom_id res chain seq x y z
N MET A 1 -4.58 27.88 42.83
CA MET A 1 -5.75 27.36 42.11
C MET A 1 -6.07 26.03 42.74
N ASP A 2 -7.26 25.87 43.23
CA ASP A 2 -7.73 24.60 43.79
C ASP A 2 -7.91 23.54 42.67
N GLN A 3 -7.91 22.28 43.04
CA GLN A 3 -7.98 21.16 42.08
C GLN A 3 -9.21 21.25 41.17
N GLU A 4 -10.38 21.59 41.75
CA GLU A 4 -11.64 21.71 40.99
C GLU A 4 -11.58 22.82 39.92
N SER A 5 -10.99 23.97 40.26
CA SER A 5 -10.81 25.09 39.31
C SER A 5 -9.83 24.71 38.18
N ARG A 6 -8.78 23.94 38.52
CA ARG A 6 -7.82 23.40 37.52
C ARG A 6 -8.51 22.46 36.56
N ASP A 7 -9.28 21.48 37.06
CA ASP A 7 -9.94 20.46 36.25
C ASP A 7 -11.00 21.09 35.33
N ARG A 8 -11.74 22.06 35.82
CA ARG A 8 -12.73 22.84 35.04
C ARG A 8 -12.02 23.63 33.89
N THR A 9 -10.91 24.26 34.20
CA THR A 9 -10.14 25.01 33.19
C THR A 9 -9.56 24.08 32.13
N LEU A 10 -9.03 22.94 32.55
CA LEU A 10 -8.49 21.93 31.64
C LEU A 10 -9.60 21.33 30.73
N PHE A 11 -10.77 21.08 31.28
CA PHE A 11 -11.93 20.62 30.49
C PHE A 11 -12.34 21.65 29.42
N ASN A 12 -12.38 22.94 29.77
CA ASN A 12 -12.70 24.01 28.82
C ASN A 12 -11.64 24.12 27.71
N LEU A 13 -10.37 24.08 28.07
CA LEU A 13 -9.27 24.09 27.09
C LEU A 13 -9.33 22.89 26.14
N ASN A 14 -9.64 21.70 26.69
CA ASN A 14 -9.80 20.50 25.85
C ASN A 14 -10.99 20.61 24.89
N ASN A 15 -12.10 21.23 25.29
CA ASN A 15 -13.25 21.45 24.41
C ASN A 15 -12.93 22.51 23.31
N GLU A 16 -12.19 23.56 23.63
CA GLU A 16 -11.69 24.50 22.60
C GLU A 16 -10.80 23.77 21.59
N GLN A 17 -9.90 22.94 22.07
CA GLN A 17 -9.00 22.15 21.19
C GLN A 17 -9.78 21.13 20.34
N LEU A 18 -10.83 20.52 20.90
CA LEU A 18 -11.71 19.62 20.15
C LEU A 18 -12.32 20.31 18.93
N VAL A 19 -12.82 21.54 19.07
CA VAL A 19 -13.41 22.27 17.93
C VAL A 19 -12.39 22.42 16.80
N VAL A 20 -11.13 22.68 17.13
CA VAL A 20 -10.04 22.77 16.16
C VAL A 20 -9.74 21.40 15.53
N ASN A 21 -9.89 20.31 16.29
CA ASN A 21 -9.63 18.95 15.84
C ASN A 21 -10.76 18.35 14.99
N ILE A 22 -11.99 18.92 14.97
CA ILE A 22 -13.14 18.39 14.22
C ILE A 22 -12.82 18.02 12.76
N PRO A 23 -12.15 18.86 11.96
CA PRO A 23 -11.83 18.50 10.57
C PRO A 23 -10.92 17.27 10.46
N VAL A 24 -9.99 17.12 11.41
CA VAL A 24 -9.06 15.98 11.46
C VAL A 24 -9.78 14.71 11.88
N ILE A 25 -10.62 14.79 12.91
CA ILE A 25 -11.48 13.68 13.38
C ILE A 25 -12.40 13.22 12.25
N PHE A 26 -13.02 14.15 11.52
CA PHE A 26 -13.85 13.83 10.36
C PHE A 26 -13.05 13.07 9.30
N TYR A 27 -11.86 13.57 8.93
CA TYR A 27 -10.97 12.90 7.98
C TYR A 27 -10.63 11.47 8.41
N VAL A 28 -10.21 11.26 9.66
CA VAL A 28 -9.85 9.95 10.19
C VAL A 28 -11.06 9.02 10.24
N SER A 29 -12.25 9.53 10.61
CA SER A 29 -13.50 8.76 10.65
C SER A 29 -13.93 8.28 9.27
N VAL A 30 -13.78 9.11 8.24
CA VAL A 30 -14.02 8.72 6.84
C VAL A 30 -13.01 7.64 6.42
N CYS A 31 -11.72 7.82 6.73
CA CYS A 31 -10.68 6.82 6.43
C CYS A 31 -10.96 5.49 7.14
N LEU A 32 -11.36 5.52 8.41
CA LEU A 32 -11.74 4.34 9.20
C LEU A 32 -12.88 3.57 8.53
N THR A 33 -13.94 4.26 8.17
CA THR A 33 -15.15 3.63 7.60
C THR A 33 -14.84 3.01 6.23
N LEU A 34 -14.30 3.81 5.32
CA LEU A 34 -13.98 3.36 3.96
C LEU A 34 -12.88 2.29 3.96
N GLY A 35 -11.87 2.46 4.80
CA GLY A 35 -10.77 1.52 4.94
C GLY A 35 -11.21 0.17 5.52
N THR A 36 -12.05 0.17 6.55
CA THR A 36 -12.57 -1.06 7.17
C THR A 36 -13.42 -1.86 6.19
N LEU A 37 -14.40 -1.22 5.56
CA LEU A 37 -15.27 -1.87 4.58
C LEU A 37 -14.49 -2.34 3.35
N GLY A 38 -13.63 -1.48 2.83
CA GLY A 38 -12.85 -1.75 1.62
C GLY A 38 -11.84 -2.87 1.82
N ASN A 39 -11.03 -2.82 2.87
CA ASN A 39 -10.01 -3.85 3.14
C ASN A 39 -10.64 -5.16 3.62
N GLY A 40 -11.76 -5.12 4.34
CA GLY A 40 -12.57 -6.31 4.62
C GLY A 40 -12.98 -7.03 3.34
N ALA A 41 -13.47 -6.30 2.33
CA ALA A 41 -13.78 -6.85 1.01
C ALA A 41 -12.54 -7.38 0.29
N VAL A 42 -11.40 -6.65 0.34
CA VAL A 42 -10.12 -7.10 -0.24
C VAL A 42 -9.69 -8.43 0.37
N VAL A 43 -9.64 -8.53 1.69
CA VAL A 43 -9.25 -9.77 2.39
C VAL A 43 -10.17 -10.91 2.01
N TYR A 44 -11.49 -10.72 2.07
CA TYR A 44 -12.46 -11.75 1.73
C TYR A 44 -12.30 -12.23 0.28
N ILE A 45 -12.24 -11.31 -0.69
CA ILE A 45 -12.17 -11.64 -2.11
C ILE A 45 -10.83 -12.31 -2.45
N PHE A 46 -9.70 -11.74 -2.08
CA PHE A 46 -8.38 -12.28 -2.45
C PHE A 46 -8.03 -13.58 -1.73
N TYR A 47 -8.52 -13.76 -0.50
CA TYR A 47 -8.26 -14.99 0.26
C TYR A 47 -9.23 -16.13 -0.09
N ARG A 48 -10.54 -15.83 -0.27
CA ARG A 48 -11.60 -16.83 -0.44
C ARG A 48 -12.07 -17.04 -1.88
N LYS A 49 -12.11 -15.97 -2.71
CA LYS A 49 -12.73 -16.00 -4.04
C LYS A 49 -11.73 -16.06 -5.19
N MET A 50 -10.51 -15.59 -4.97
CA MET A 50 -9.46 -15.60 -5.99
C MET A 50 -8.64 -16.90 -5.97
N ARG A 51 -7.94 -17.17 -7.10
CA ARG A 51 -7.00 -18.31 -7.19
C ARG A 51 -5.92 -18.19 -6.12
N ARG A 52 -5.52 -19.32 -5.56
CA ARG A 52 -4.51 -19.43 -4.50
C ARG A 52 -3.08 -19.22 -5.03
N THR A 53 -2.74 -17.99 -5.40
CA THR A 53 -1.40 -17.58 -5.88
C THR A 53 -0.62 -16.84 -4.78
N ALA A 54 0.72 -16.72 -4.95
CA ALA A 54 1.56 -15.94 -4.06
C ALA A 54 1.12 -14.46 -4.03
N THR A 55 0.89 -13.86 -5.21
CA THR A 55 0.43 -12.47 -5.33
C THR A 55 -0.85 -12.22 -4.55
N ASN A 56 -1.87 -13.08 -4.73
CA ASN A 56 -3.16 -12.90 -4.05
C ASN A 56 -3.03 -13.07 -2.52
N LEU A 57 -2.08 -13.90 -2.08
CA LEU A 57 -1.75 -14.00 -0.66
C LEU A 57 -1.11 -12.71 -0.13
N PHE A 58 -0.15 -12.14 -0.84
CA PHE A 58 0.46 -10.86 -0.45
C PHE A 58 -0.55 -9.71 -0.44
N VAL A 59 -1.45 -9.66 -1.42
CA VAL A 59 -2.53 -8.65 -1.45
C VAL A 59 -3.49 -8.83 -0.27
N ALA A 60 -3.85 -10.06 0.07
CA ALA A 60 -4.67 -10.34 1.24
C ALA A 60 -3.94 -9.97 2.54
N ALA A 61 -2.63 -10.24 2.64
CA ALA A 61 -1.82 -9.87 3.79
C ALA A 61 -1.70 -8.33 3.95
N LEU A 62 -1.53 -7.60 2.84
CA LEU A 62 -1.57 -6.14 2.84
C LEU A 62 -2.93 -5.62 3.30
N GLY A 63 -4.02 -6.20 2.78
CA GLY A 63 -5.38 -5.85 3.22
C GLY A 63 -5.65 -6.15 4.70
N ILE A 64 -5.05 -7.20 5.29
CA ILE A 64 -5.11 -7.46 6.74
C ILE A 64 -4.37 -6.37 7.50
N CYS A 65 -3.17 -5.99 7.06
CA CYS A 65 -2.39 -4.92 7.67
C CYS A 65 -3.18 -3.59 7.67
N ASP A 66 -3.76 -3.23 6.53
CA ASP A 66 -4.59 -2.03 6.38
C ASP A 66 -5.86 -2.10 7.23
N LEU A 67 -6.50 -3.28 7.32
CA LEU A 67 -7.69 -3.50 8.14
C LEU A 67 -7.39 -3.32 9.63
N LEU A 68 -6.25 -3.84 10.11
CA LEU A 68 -5.79 -3.64 11.49
C LEU A 68 -5.49 -2.16 11.76
N CYS A 69 -4.87 -1.45 10.83
CA CYS A 69 -4.68 -0.01 10.92
C CYS A 69 -6.04 0.71 11.07
N CYS A 70 -7.01 0.39 10.24
CA CYS A 70 -8.34 1.02 10.29
C CYS A 70 -9.11 0.69 11.58
N THR A 71 -9.08 -0.58 12.05
CA THR A 71 -9.94 -1.02 13.17
C THR A 71 -9.32 -0.84 14.54
N MET A 72 -8.00 -0.74 14.63
CA MET A 72 -7.30 -0.59 15.92
C MET A 72 -6.64 0.77 16.04
N TYR A 73 -5.81 1.17 15.09
CA TYR A 73 -5.02 2.39 15.21
C TYR A 73 -5.88 3.66 15.04
N MET A 74 -6.71 3.76 14.00
CA MET A 74 -7.54 4.96 13.75
C MET A 74 -8.54 5.27 14.88
N PRO A 75 -9.23 4.31 15.54
CA PRO A 75 -10.05 4.61 16.70
C PRO A 75 -9.26 5.21 17.86
N PHE A 76 -8.04 4.72 18.13
CA PHE A 76 -7.17 5.31 19.15
C PHE A 76 -6.79 6.74 18.80
N ASP A 77 -6.42 7.00 17.56
CA ASP A 77 -6.08 8.34 17.09
C ASP A 77 -7.27 9.31 17.23
N ILE A 78 -8.50 8.86 16.96
CA ILE A 78 -9.73 9.67 17.19
C ILE A 78 -9.92 9.97 18.69
N ILE A 79 -9.69 8.99 19.58
CA ILE A 79 -9.77 9.18 21.02
C ILE A 79 -8.70 10.17 21.48
N SER A 80 -7.48 10.04 21.01
CA SER A 80 -6.37 10.95 21.32
C SER A 80 -6.66 12.38 20.86
N LEU A 81 -7.28 12.56 19.69
CA LEU A 81 -7.71 13.87 19.20
C LEU A 81 -8.89 14.47 20.03
N ARG A 82 -9.82 13.63 20.49
CA ARG A 82 -10.97 14.07 21.30
C ARG A 82 -10.54 14.53 22.69
N PHE A 83 -9.60 13.82 23.30
CA PHE A 83 -9.14 14.04 24.67
C PHE A 83 -7.68 14.50 24.73
N SER A 84 -7.28 15.32 23.78
CA SER A 84 -5.87 15.68 23.54
C SER A 84 -5.16 16.35 24.74
N LEU A 85 -5.91 16.90 25.72
CA LEU A 85 -5.37 17.55 26.91
C LEU A 85 -5.74 16.85 28.23
N THR A 86 -6.68 15.91 28.17
CA THR A 86 -7.26 15.32 29.39
C THR A 86 -6.97 13.84 29.54
N PHE A 87 -6.53 13.20 28.46
CA PHE A 87 -6.26 11.78 28.45
C PHE A 87 -4.81 11.51 28.00
N TYR A 88 -4.03 10.99 28.94
CA TYR A 88 -2.69 10.46 28.65
C TYR A 88 -2.54 9.07 29.29
N SER A 89 -2.01 8.15 28.51
CA SER A 89 -1.58 6.84 28.98
C SER A 89 -0.26 6.50 28.32
N GLU A 90 0.78 6.31 29.12
CA GLU A 90 2.11 5.98 28.64
C GLU A 90 2.12 4.67 27.85
N PHE A 91 1.42 3.65 28.35
CA PHE A 91 1.27 2.37 27.66
C PHE A 91 0.63 2.55 26.27
N LEU A 92 -0.45 3.33 26.18
CA LEU A 92 -1.11 3.56 24.89
C LEU A 92 -0.24 4.38 23.94
N CYS A 93 0.52 5.35 24.45
CA CYS A 93 1.47 6.13 23.66
C CYS A 93 2.54 5.23 23.02
N HIS A 94 3.15 4.34 23.77
CA HIS A 94 4.12 3.38 23.25
C HIS A 94 3.48 2.40 22.27
N LEU A 95 2.30 1.86 22.60
CA LEU A 95 1.57 0.92 21.73
C LEU A 95 1.20 1.53 20.40
N GLU A 96 0.74 2.76 20.39
CA GLU A 96 0.36 3.51 19.19
C GLU A 96 1.56 3.69 18.25
N ASN A 97 2.66 4.25 18.75
CA ASN A 97 3.84 4.55 17.93
C ASN A 97 4.56 3.27 17.48
N PHE A 98 4.62 2.25 18.33
CA PHE A 98 5.17 0.95 17.99
C PHE A 98 4.34 0.25 16.91
N SER A 99 3.01 0.25 17.03
CA SER A 99 2.10 -0.32 16.04
C SER A 99 2.17 0.41 14.69
N PHE A 100 2.30 1.74 14.71
CA PHE A 100 2.53 2.55 13.53
C PHE A 100 3.80 2.14 12.80
N ALA A 101 4.91 1.99 13.52
CA ALA A 101 6.20 1.59 12.95
C ALA A 101 6.12 0.18 12.33
N ILE A 102 5.53 -0.79 13.06
CA ILE A 102 5.31 -2.16 12.52
C ILE A 102 4.49 -2.10 11.24
N GLY A 103 3.35 -1.40 11.26
CA GLY A 103 2.45 -1.31 10.10
C GLY A 103 3.13 -0.72 8.88
N THR A 104 3.91 0.35 9.07
CA THR A 104 4.66 1.03 8.00
C THR A 104 5.71 0.12 7.37
N ILE A 105 6.55 -0.52 8.17
CA ILE A 105 7.64 -1.39 7.69
C ILE A 105 7.07 -2.67 7.07
N LEU A 106 6.02 -3.25 7.66
CA LEU A 106 5.36 -4.45 7.15
C LEU A 106 4.69 -4.20 5.80
N ALA A 107 3.96 -3.08 5.65
CA ALA A 107 3.35 -2.70 4.37
C ALA A 107 4.41 -2.53 3.28
N ALA A 108 5.53 -1.82 3.57
CA ALA A 108 6.67 -1.68 2.68
C ALA A 108 7.24 -3.04 2.25
N GLY A 109 7.47 -3.94 3.21
CA GLY A 109 7.97 -5.30 2.96
C GLY A 109 7.04 -6.14 2.09
N ILE A 110 5.72 -6.08 2.32
CA ILE A 110 4.72 -6.79 1.51
C ILE A 110 4.67 -6.23 0.09
N ILE A 111 4.66 -4.90 -0.08
CA ILE A 111 4.68 -4.24 -1.40
C ILE A 111 5.94 -4.62 -2.16
N PHE A 112 7.10 -4.66 -1.50
CA PHE A 112 8.35 -5.14 -2.08
C PHE A 112 8.25 -6.60 -2.53
N CYS A 113 7.69 -7.50 -1.71
CA CYS A 113 7.47 -8.92 -2.08
C CYS A 113 6.56 -9.05 -3.31
N ILE A 114 5.52 -8.23 -3.42
CA ILE A 114 4.64 -8.18 -4.60
C ILE A 114 5.44 -7.77 -5.84
N ALA A 115 6.26 -6.73 -5.76
CA ALA A 115 7.04 -6.24 -6.89
C ALA A 115 8.08 -7.27 -7.36
N VAL A 116 8.78 -7.94 -6.44
CA VAL A 116 9.72 -9.02 -6.76
C VAL A 116 8.99 -10.19 -7.43
N GLU A 117 7.84 -10.61 -6.91
CA GLU A 117 7.04 -11.68 -7.51
C GLU A 117 6.59 -11.31 -8.92
N ARG A 118 6.18 -10.07 -9.14
CA ARG A 118 5.83 -9.56 -10.48
C ARG A 118 7.02 -9.57 -11.43
N TYR A 119 8.17 -9.09 -10.98
CA TYR A 119 9.40 -9.12 -11.77
C TYR A 119 9.79 -10.53 -12.20
N LEU A 120 9.84 -11.47 -11.27
CA LEU A 120 10.17 -12.86 -11.56
C LEU A 120 9.17 -13.48 -12.57
N ARG A 121 7.88 -13.25 -12.40
CA ARG A 121 6.84 -13.79 -13.26
C ARG A 121 6.85 -13.24 -14.68
N VAL A 122 7.21 -11.97 -14.85
CA VAL A 122 7.16 -11.29 -16.16
C VAL A 122 8.50 -11.36 -16.88
N CYS A 123 9.59 -11.10 -16.16
CA CYS A 123 10.93 -10.98 -16.77
C CYS A 123 11.73 -12.28 -16.79
N GLN A 124 11.38 -13.24 -15.92
CA GLN A 124 12.09 -14.51 -15.78
C GLN A 124 11.13 -15.72 -15.81
N PRO A 125 10.35 -15.91 -16.90
CA PRO A 125 9.27 -16.92 -16.95
C PRO A 125 9.78 -18.36 -16.80
N PHE A 126 11.04 -18.64 -17.13
CA PHE A 126 11.66 -19.97 -17.03
C PHE A 126 12.33 -20.25 -15.68
N ARG A 127 12.46 -19.25 -14.79
CA ARG A 127 13.00 -19.44 -13.45
C ARG A 127 11.90 -19.85 -12.46
N ARG A 128 12.33 -20.39 -11.30
CA ARG A 128 11.39 -20.72 -10.21
C ARG A 128 10.69 -19.46 -9.71
N HIS A 129 9.36 -19.47 -9.78
CA HIS A 129 8.53 -18.41 -9.26
C HIS A 129 8.31 -18.56 -7.75
N ILE A 130 7.95 -17.47 -7.09
CA ILE A 130 7.52 -17.53 -5.68
C ILE A 130 6.25 -18.37 -5.61
N SER A 131 6.37 -19.54 -4.99
CA SER A 131 5.24 -20.41 -4.73
C SER A 131 4.38 -19.86 -3.61
N ARG A 132 3.10 -20.26 -3.54
CA ARG A 132 2.24 -19.90 -2.41
C ARG A 132 2.82 -20.37 -1.07
N ARG A 133 3.44 -21.55 -1.02
CA ARG A 133 4.08 -22.08 0.19
C ARG A 133 5.22 -21.18 0.66
N LEU A 134 6.03 -20.68 -0.27
CA LEU A 134 7.09 -19.71 0.05
C LEU A 134 6.51 -18.38 0.53
N ALA A 135 5.49 -17.86 -0.14
CA ALA A 135 4.82 -16.62 0.27
C ALA A 135 4.22 -16.71 1.68
N MET A 136 3.66 -17.89 2.06
CA MET A 136 3.16 -18.15 3.43
C MET A 136 4.27 -18.11 4.50
N LYS A 137 5.53 -18.35 4.12
CA LYS A 137 6.69 -18.20 5.01
C LYS A 137 7.24 -16.77 5.00
N MET A 138 7.15 -16.08 3.86
CA MET A 138 7.64 -14.71 3.70
C MET A 138 6.83 -13.70 4.51
N VAL A 139 5.50 -13.82 4.56
CA VAL A 139 4.64 -12.87 5.30
C VAL A 139 4.97 -12.83 6.80
N PRO A 140 5.00 -13.96 7.54
CA PRO A 140 5.39 -13.92 8.95
C PRO A 140 6.87 -13.50 9.15
N LEU A 141 7.77 -13.82 8.21
CA LEU A 141 9.14 -13.33 8.26
C LEU A 141 9.18 -11.79 8.15
N MET A 142 8.42 -11.20 7.24
CA MET A 142 8.32 -9.74 7.14
C MET A 142 7.74 -9.12 8.41
N PHE A 143 6.76 -9.78 9.04
CA PHE A 143 6.23 -9.34 10.32
C PHE A 143 7.30 -9.35 11.43
N ILE A 144 8.09 -10.43 11.56
CA ILE A 144 9.18 -10.53 12.54
C ILE A 144 10.22 -9.42 12.29
N ILE A 145 10.62 -9.20 11.04
CA ILE A 145 11.56 -8.13 10.68
C ILE A 145 10.98 -6.77 11.05
N SER A 146 9.70 -6.52 10.73
CA SER A 146 9.02 -5.26 11.05
C SER A 146 8.94 -5.05 12.56
N PHE A 147 8.62 -6.08 13.31
CA PHE A 147 8.57 -6.05 14.76
C PHE A 147 9.93 -5.65 15.36
N LEU A 148 11.01 -6.30 14.96
CA LEU A 148 12.36 -6.01 15.45
C LEU A 148 12.82 -4.60 15.09
N LEU A 149 12.57 -4.16 13.86
CA LEU A 149 12.94 -2.81 13.41
C LEU A 149 12.10 -1.70 14.04
N SER A 150 10.94 -2.05 14.63
CA SER A 150 10.07 -1.09 15.31
C SER A 150 10.41 -0.90 16.79
N ILE A 151 11.23 -1.77 17.40
CA ILE A 151 11.60 -1.69 18.81
C ILE A 151 12.12 -0.30 19.22
N PRO A 152 12.96 0.42 18.43
CA PRO A 152 13.42 1.75 18.80
C PRO A 152 12.30 2.78 19.04
N ALA A 153 11.11 2.58 18.44
CA ALA A 153 9.97 3.48 18.68
C ALA A 153 9.60 3.58 20.17
N VAL A 154 9.76 2.48 20.93
CA VAL A 154 9.42 2.43 22.36
C VAL A 154 10.29 3.39 23.19
N TRP A 155 11.54 3.61 22.79
CA TRP A 155 12.43 4.55 23.48
C TRP A 155 12.29 6.00 22.97
N VAL A 156 11.94 6.17 21.71
CA VAL A 156 11.84 7.51 21.10
C VAL A 156 10.59 8.24 21.57
N PHE A 157 9.47 7.51 21.69
CA PHE A 157 8.18 8.08 22.07
C PHE A 157 7.88 7.82 23.55
N GLY A 158 7.12 8.74 24.14
CA GLY A 158 6.71 8.65 25.53
C GLY A 158 5.97 9.89 25.99
N LYS A 159 6.03 10.10 27.28
CA LYS A 159 5.43 11.23 27.97
C LYS A 159 6.20 12.53 27.66
N ARG A 160 5.44 13.57 27.37
CA ARG A 160 5.94 14.93 27.28
C ARG A 160 5.03 15.89 28.02
N THR A 161 5.60 16.68 28.92
CA THR A 161 4.90 17.74 29.63
C THR A 161 4.91 19.02 28.79
N ILE A 162 3.75 19.57 28.47
CA ILE A 162 3.58 20.81 27.75
C ILE A 162 2.84 21.85 28.57
N TRP A 163 3.17 23.12 28.34
CA TRP A 163 2.47 24.24 28.94
C TRP A 163 1.26 24.65 28.11
N THR A 164 0.10 24.82 28.76
CA THR A 164 -1.16 25.14 28.09
C THR A 164 -1.36 26.62 27.74
N GLY A 165 -0.44 27.49 28.14
CA GLY A 165 -0.59 28.94 28.03
C GLY A 165 -1.32 29.58 29.23
N VAL A 166 -1.87 28.77 30.12
CA VAL A 166 -2.51 29.22 31.36
C VAL A 166 -1.56 29.01 32.54
N ARG A 167 -1.36 30.04 33.37
CA ARG A 167 -0.44 29.95 34.53
C ARG A 167 -0.79 28.78 35.45
N GLY A 168 0.19 27.92 35.69
CA GLY A 168 0.08 26.76 36.59
C GLY A 168 -0.60 25.56 36.01
N ILE A 169 -0.92 25.53 34.70
CA ILE A 169 -1.52 24.36 34.03
C ILE A 169 -0.55 23.81 33.00
N THR A 170 -0.05 22.62 33.31
CA THR A 170 0.68 21.75 32.39
C THR A 170 -0.14 20.49 32.11
N VAL A 171 0.02 19.91 30.94
CA VAL A 171 -0.61 18.65 30.55
C VAL A 171 0.43 17.68 30.01
N GLU A 172 0.15 16.38 30.18
CA GLU A 172 0.97 15.31 29.62
C GLU A 172 0.38 14.89 28.27
N VAL A 173 1.21 14.80 27.25
CA VAL A 173 0.81 14.37 25.91
C VAL A 173 1.75 13.27 25.40
N CYS A 174 1.26 12.44 24.50
CA CYS A 174 2.07 11.50 23.76
C CYS A 174 2.89 12.23 22.69
N SER A 175 4.21 12.18 22.83
CA SER A 175 5.13 12.82 21.88
C SER A 175 6.50 12.13 21.99
N TYR A 176 7.58 12.82 21.57
CA TYR A 176 8.92 12.38 21.90
C TYR A 176 9.12 12.44 23.43
N ALA A 177 9.68 11.36 23.99
CA ALA A 177 9.90 11.28 25.44
C ALA A 177 10.67 12.50 25.95
N GLU A 178 10.35 12.98 27.16
CA GLU A 178 10.89 14.23 27.72
C GLU A 178 12.42 14.20 27.78
N ASP A 179 13.00 13.04 28.10
CA ASP A 179 14.45 12.79 28.11
C ASP A 179 15.10 12.90 26.73
N ASN A 180 14.33 12.70 25.66
CA ASN A 180 14.81 12.67 24.27
C ASN A 180 14.58 13.99 23.51
N ILE A 181 13.90 14.99 24.09
CA ILE A 181 13.52 16.23 23.40
C ILE A 181 14.74 17.04 22.94
N HIS A 182 15.80 17.05 23.75
CA HIS A 182 17.05 17.73 23.46
C HIS A 182 18.08 16.85 22.76
N GLU A 183 17.79 15.57 22.68
CA GLU A 183 18.65 14.56 22.07
C GLU A 183 18.42 14.47 20.54
N ILE A 184 19.39 13.89 19.87
CA ILE A 184 19.36 13.70 18.41
C ILE A 184 18.59 12.43 18.01
N TYR A 185 18.21 11.56 18.97
CA TYR A 185 17.58 10.27 18.71
C TYR A 185 16.29 10.31 17.88
N PRO A 186 15.31 11.23 18.14
CA PRO A 186 14.12 11.34 17.30
C PRO A 186 14.46 11.67 15.83
N LEU A 187 15.47 12.51 15.60
CA LEU A 187 15.92 12.84 14.25
C LEU A 187 16.52 11.61 13.56
N TYR A 188 17.43 10.88 14.23
CA TYR A 188 18.00 9.65 13.69
C TYR A 188 16.94 8.61 13.38
N TYR A 189 15.97 8.42 14.27
CA TYR A 189 14.88 7.48 14.07
C TYR A 189 14.08 7.80 12.80
N TYR A 190 13.62 9.03 12.65
CA TYR A 190 12.84 9.44 11.47
C TYR A 190 13.67 9.48 10.20
N CYS A 191 14.92 9.91 10.24
CA CYS A 191 15.83 9.84 9.11
C CYS A 191 16.08 8.39 8.66
N THR A 192 16.19 7.45 9.61
CA THR A 192 16.35 6.03 9.31
C THR A 192 15.09 5.46 8.67
N LEU A 193 13.90 5.75 9.21
CA LEU A 193 12.63 5.33 8.59
C LEU A 193 12.44 5.92 7.20
N LEU A 194 12.71 7.21 7.02
CA LEU A 194 12.66 7.85 5.72
C LEU A 194 13.67 7.23 4.74
N GLY A 195 14.91 7.03 5.19
CA GLY A 195 15.95 6.38 4.38
C GLY A 195 15.55 4.97 3.95
N LEU A 196 14.99 4.16 4.85
CA LEU A 196 14.46 2.83 4.54
C LEU A 196 13.32 2.90 3.51
N ASN A 197 12.38 3.83 3.66
CA ASN A 197 11.29 4.02 2.71
C ASN A 197 11.79 4.46 1.34
N LEU A 198 12.72 5.41 1.26
CA LEU A 198 13.33 5.85 0.00
C LEU A 198 14.14 4.74 -0.66
N PHE A 199 14.83 3.91 0.11
CA PHE A 199 15.56 2.76 -0.39
C PHE A 199 14.62 1.73 -1.01
N VAL A 200 13.55 1.34 -0.30
CA VAL A 200 12.52 0.44 -0.83
C VAL A 200 11.90 1.02 -2.10
N PHE A 201 11.57 2.31 -2.10
CA PHE A 201 11.05 2.99 -3.27
C PHE A 201 11.98 2.93 -4.48
N SER A 202 13.25 3.22 -4.28
CA SER A 202 14.25 3.16 -5.36
C SER A 202 14.30 1.77 -5.99
N ILE A 203 14.26 0.73 -5.16
CA ILE A 203 14.19 -0.66 -5.66
C ILE A 203 12.88 -0.91 -6.42
N LEU A 204 11.75 -0.46 -5.89
CA LEU A 204 10.45 -0.61 -6.56
C LEU A 204 10.45 0.07 -7.93
N MET A 205 10.98 1.28 -8.05
CA MET A 205 11.12 1.99 -9.33
C MET A 205 11.97 1.22 -10.32
N VAL A 206 13.11 0.68 -9.89
CA VAL A 206 13.98 -0.17 -10.74
C VAL A 206 13.23 -1.43 -11.19
N LEU A 207 12.53 -2.12 -10.29
CA LEU A 207 11.78 -3.34 -10.62
C LEU A 207 10.66 -3.04 -11.63
N TYR A 208 9.85 -2.01 -11.42
CA TYR A 208 8.77 -1.65 -12.34
C TYR A 208 9.30 -1.14 -13.69
N TYR A 209 10.39 -0.40 -13.69
CA TYR A 209 11.08 -0.02 -14.94
C TYR A 209 11.55 -1.26 -15.72
N ARG A 210 12.18 -2.23 -15.05
CA ARG A 210 12.60 -3.50 -15.65
C ARG A 210 11.42 -4.30 -16.20
N ILE A 211 10.31 -4.34 -15.48
CA ILE A 211 9.05 -4.98 -15.92
C ILE A 211 8.53 -4.29 -17.19
N ALA A 212 8.47 -2.96 -17.19
CA ALA A 212 8.01 -2.18 -18.34
C ALA A 212 8.87 -2.42 -19.58
N LEU A 213 10.20 -2.41 -19.43
CA LEU A 213 11.14 -2.73 -20.51
C LEU A 213 10.98 -4.16 -21.02
N CYS A 214 10.77 -5.13 -20.13
CA CYS A 214 10.58 -6.52 -20.49
C CYS A 214 9.31 -6.69 -21.33
N VAL A 215 8.20 -6.12 -20.90
CA VAL A 215 6.91 -6.14 -21.65
C VAL A 215 7.06 -5.45 -23.00
N TRP A 216 7.74 -4.30 -23.07
CA TRP A 216 7.97 -3.58 -24.32
C TRP A 216 8.84 -4.37 -25.30
N ARG A 217 9.98 -4.97 -24.83
CA ARG A 217 10.86 -5.81 -25.65
C ARG A 217 10.14 -7.05 -26.19
N TYR A 218 9.32 -7.69 -25.35
CA TYR A 218 8.51 -8.83 -25.74
C TYR A 218 7.53 -8.46 -26.87
N LYS A 219 6.81 -7.33 -26.70
CA LYS A 219 5.90 -6.82 -27.73
C LYS A 219 6.62 -6.54 -29.06
N ARG A 220 7.76 -5.85 -28.99
CA ARG A 220 8.57 -5.52 -30.18
C ARG A 220 9.06 -6.75 -30.93
N ARG A 221 9.55 -7.77 -30.22
CA ARG A 221 9.99 -9.04 -30.85
C ARG A 221 8.83 -9.74 -31.56
N ARG A 222 7.70 -9.82 -30.89
CA ARG A 222 6.52 -10.47 -31.43
C ARG A 222 5.96 -9.76 -32.66
N MET A 223 5.92 -8.42 -32.67
CA MET A 223 5.49 -7.67 -33.86
C MET A 223 6.38 -7.96 -35.06
N LYS A 224 7.69 -8.10 -34.84
CA LYS A 224 8.63 -8.49 -35.91
C LYS A 224 8.40 -9.92 -36.42
N GLU A 225 8.10 -10.87 -35.53
CA GLU A 225 7.76 -12.25 -35.92
C GLU A 225 6.47 -12.30 -36.72
N LEU A 226 5.44 -11.54 -36.31
CA LEU A 226 4.18 -11.46 -37.05
C LEU A 226 4.35 -10.83 -38.44
N GLN A 227 5.19 -9.79 -38.57
CA GLN A 227 5.52 -9.20 -39.87
C GLN A 227 6.17 -10.22 -40.80
N LYS A 228 7.17 -10.97 -40.29
CA LYS A 228 7.84 -12.01 -41.08
C LYS A 228 6.88 -13.15 -41.54
N ILE A 229 5.96 -13.54 -40.64
CA ILE A 229 4.94 -14.55 -41.00
C ILE A 229 4.00 -14.01 -42.09
N ASN A 230 3.57 -12.76 -41.98
CA ASN A 230 2.66 -12.13 -42.92
C ASN A 230 3.34 -11.91 -44.30
N GLU A 231 4.64 -11.58 -44.32
CA GLU A 231 5.44 -11.47 -45.54
C GLU A 231 5.56 -12.84 -46.25
N ARG A 232 5.91 -13.90 -45.51
CA ARG A 232 5.97 -15.27 -46.07
C ARG A 232 4.63 -15.81 -46.57
N THR A 233 3.50 -15.36 -46.03
CA THR A 233 2.15 -15.78 -46.46
C THR A 233 1.69 -14.97 -47.69
N ARG A 234 2.33 -13.83 -47.99
CA ARG A 234 2.05 -12.98 -49.13
C ARG A 234 2.91 -13.26 -50.38
N GLU A 235 4.05 -13.95 -50.21
CA GLU A 235 4.81 -14.41 -51.35
C GLU A 235 4.00 -15.48 -52.05
N PRO A 236 3.64 -15.31 -53.38
CA PRO A 236 3.00 -16.34 -54.16
C PRO A 236 3.92 -17.56 -54.16
N SER A 237 3.39 -18.73 -53.89
CA SER A 237 4.11 -19.97 -54.21
C SER A 237 4.39 -19.91 -55.73
N GLU A 238 5.60 -19.59 -56.10
CA GLU A 238 6.08 -19.95 -57.45
C GLU A 238 5.88 -21.45 -57.55
N GLU A 239 5.01 -21.88 -58.44
CA GLU A 239 4.81 -23.27 -58.81
C GLU A 239 6.15 -23.72 -59.43
N GLU A 240 7.04 -24.27 -58.58
CA GLU A 240 8.15 -25.10 -59.08
C GLU A 240 7.53 -26.33 -59.70
N GLU A 241 7.60 -26.46 -61.06
CA GLU A 241 7.31 -27.68 -61.79
C GLU A 241 8.03 -28.84 -61.15
N PRO A 242 7.42 -30.01 -60.99
CA PRO A 242 8.04 -31.16 -60.36
C PRO A 242 9.08 -31.76 -61.30
N ASN A 243 10.36 -31.46 -61.08
CA ASN A 243 11.45 -32.25 -61.57
C ASN A 243 11.55 -33.53 -60.76
N GLU A 244 11.35 -34.66 -61.47
CA GLU A 244 11.44 -35.99 -60.96
C GLU A 244 12.83 -36.30 -60.35
N MET A 245 12.80 -37.08 -59.26
CA MET A 245 13.90 -37.77 -58.60
C MET A 245 14.87 -36.94 -57.70
N GLU A 246 14.39 -36.66 -56.50
CA GLU A 246 15.23 -36.66 -55.31
C GLU A 246 14.38 -37.01 -54.08
N GLU A 247 14.72 -38.13 -53.42
CA GLU A 247 14.12 -38.64 -52.20
C GLU A 247 14.48 -37.67 -51.05
N ARG A 248 13.76 -36.52 -50.93
CA ARG A 248 13.90 -35.57 -49.82
C ARG A 248 13.02 -35.99 -48.67
N VAL A 249 13.69 -36.25 -47.55
CA VAL A 249 13.07 -36.33 -46.24
C VAL A 249 12.18 -35.05 -46.06
N THR A 250 10.88 -35.25 -46.29
CA THR A 250 9.87 -34.20 -46.12
C THR A 250 9.70 -33.91 -44.61
N VAL A 251 10.39 -32.89 -44.11
CA VAL A 251 10.03 -32.26 -42.86
C VAL A 251 8.62 -31.70 -43.06
N PRO A 252 7.61 -32.12 -42.28
CA PRO A 252 6.24 -31.68 -42.51
C PRO A 252 6.16 -30.16 -42.32
N HIS A 253 5.99 -29.44 -43.42
CA HIS A 253 5.65 -28.03 -43.40
C HIS A 253 4.25 -27.90 -42.81
N VAL A 254 4.17 -27.70 -41.48
CA VAL A 254 2.89 -27.42 -40.80
C VAL A 254 2.49 -26.01 -41.18
N THR A 255 1.84 -25.87 -42.35
CA THR A 255 1.16 -24.65 -42.76
C THR A 255 -0.06 -24.48 -41.85
N MET A 256 0.10 -23.70 -40.77
CA MET A 256 -1.02 -23.33 -39.91
C MET A 256 -2.01 -22.53 -40.75
N LYS A 257 -3.28 -22.97 -40.81
CA LYS A 257 -4.36 -22.24 -41.50
C LYS A 257 -4.43 -20.80 -40.98
N PRO A 258 -4.63 -19.77 -41.82
CA PRO A 258 -4.64 -18.36 -41.46
C PRO A 258 -5.54 -18.03 -40.23
N TYR A 259 -6.70 -18.65 -40.17
CA TYR A 259 -7.66 -18.59 -39.07
C TYR A 259 -7.07 -18.99 -37.69
N LYS A 260 -6.19 -19.98 -37.62
CA LYS A 260 -5.52 -20.37 -36.37
C LYS A 260 -4.50 -19.34 -35.90
N ILE A 261 -3.85 -18.66 -36.83
CA ILE A 261 -2.88 -17.60 -36.55
C ILE A 261 -3.59 -16.41 -35.95
N ASP A 262 -4.76 -16.02 -36.48
CA ASP A 262 -5.54 -14.89 -35.94
C ASP A 262 -6.08 -15.17 -34.54
N GLN A 263 -6.62 -16.35 -34.26
CA GLN A 263 -7.05 -16.75 -32.93
C GLN A 263 -5.90 -16.75 -31.92
N LEU A 264 -4.72 -17.24 -32.31
CA LEU A 264 -3.53 -17.25 -31.47
C LEU A 264 -3.10 -15.80 -31.17
N ASN A 265 -3.16 -14.91 -32.15
CA ASN A 265 -2.82 -13.50 -32.00
C ASN A 265 -3.77 -12.76 -31.07
N GLU A 266 -5.07 -12.99 -31.15
CA GLU A 266 -6.06 -12.42 -30.24
C GLU A 266 -5.86 -12.89 -28.80
N ALA A 267 -5.69 -14.20 -28.58
CA ALA A 267 -5.41 -14.76 -27.27
C ALA A 267 -4.13 -14.17 -26.63
N PHE A 268 -3.12 -13.91 -27.45
CA PHE A 268 -1.90 -13.25 -26.97
C PHE A 268 -2.09 -11.78 -26.65
N LYS A 269 -2.81 -11.03 -27.47
CA LYS A 269 -3.15 -9.61 -27.21
C LYS A 269 -3.93 -9.48 -25.87
N GLU A 270 -4.88 -10.37 -25.62
CA GLU A 270 -5.61 -10.40 -24.36
C GLU A 270 -4.71 -10.72 -23.16
N LYS A 271 -3.83 -11.70 -23.29
CA LYS A 271 -2.88 -12.06 -22.23
C LYS A 271 -1.91 -10.91 -21.93
N GLU A 272 -1.37 -10.25 -22.95
CA GLU A 272 -0.51 -9.07 -22.81
C GLU A 272 -1.24 -7.94 -22.09
N LYS A 273 -2.47 -7.63 -22.51
CA LYS A 273 -3.33 -6.61 -21.90
C LYS A 273 -3.58 -6.89 -20.42
N LEU A 274 -3.80 -8.15 -20.06
CA LEU A 274 -4.02 -8.57 -18.68
C LEU A 274 -2.75 -8.41 -17.83
N ILE A 275 -1.59 -8.83 -18.34
CA ILE A 275 -0.29 -8.67 -17.66
C ILE A 275 0.00 -7.19 -17.43
N LYS A 276 -0.15 -6.35 -18.46
CA LYS A 276 0.07 -4.91 -18.38
C LYS A 276 -0.84 -4.25 -17.33
N LYS A 277 -2.14 -4.56 -17.37
CA LYS A 277 -3.10 -4.04 -16.37
C LYS A 277 -2.73 -4.43 -14.95
N THR A 278 -2.36 -5.69 -14.72
CA THR A 278 -1.99 -6.17 -13.38
C THR A 278 -0.74 -5.46 -12.85
N ASN A 279 0.27 -5.24 -13.69
CA ASN A 279 1.49 -4.53 -13.29
C ASN A 279 1.23 -3.05 -12.99
N ILE A 280 0.35 -2.40 -13.77
CA ILE A 280 -0.09 -1.02 -13.50
C ILE A 280 -0.78 -0.91 -12.13
N VAL A 281 -1.64 -1.85 -11.77
CA VAL A 281 -2.30 -1.89 -10.46
C VAL A 281 -1.28 -1.83 -9.34
N PHE A 282 -0.30 -2.72 -9.35
CA PHE A 282 0.71 -2.79 -8.28
C PHE A 282 1.69 -1.62 -8.30
N PHE A 283 2.01 -1.07 -9.46
CA PHE A 283 2.77 0.17 -9.57
C PHE A 283 2.02 1.34 -8.89
N ILE A 284 0.72 1.48 -9.17
CA ILE A 284 -0.11 2.53 -8.55
C ILE A 284 -0.22 2.34 -7.04
N VAL A 285 -0.41 1.10 -6.54
CA VAL A 285 -0.41 0.79 -5.10
C VAL A 285 0.90 1.27 -4.46
N SER A 286 2.04 0.96 -5.07
CA SER A 286 3.35 1.38 -4.58
C SER A 286 3.53 2.90 -4.61
N LEU A 287 3.06 3.56 -5.66
CA LEU A 287 3.14 5.02 -5.81
C LEU A 287 2.27 5.73 -4.77
N VAL A 288 1.03 5.29 -4.58
CA VAL A 288 0.11 5.87 -3.60
C VAL A 288 0.65 5.67 -2.18
N TRP A 289 1.22 4.51 -1.88
CA TRP A 289 1.87 4.28 -0.59
C TRP A 289 2.92 5.35 -0.30
N ILE A 290 3.84 5.63 -1.22
CA ILE A 290 4.89 6.63 -1.03
C ILE A 290 4.35 8.05 -0.91
N VAL A 291 3.47 8.44 -1.85
CA VAL A 291 2.88 9.79 -1.87
C VAL A 291 2.11 10.07 -0.58
N SER A 292 1.46 9.06 -0.01
CA SER A 292 0.73 9.19 1.25
C SER A 292 1.64 9.39 2.47
N TYR A 293 2.85 8.81 2.47
CA TYR A 293 3.80 8.96 3.58
C TYR A 293 4.64 10.24 3.50
N LEU A 294 4.78 10.83 2.32
CA LEU A 294 5.66 12.00 2.11
C LEU A 294 5.28 13.21 2.97
N PRO A 295 3.99 13.65 3.05
CA PRO A 295 3.61 14.76 3.92
C PRO A 295 3.87 14.47 5.40
N HIS A 296 3.65 13.22 5.84
CA HIS A 296 3.96 12.79 7.21
C HIS A 296 5.44 13.00 7.55
N TYR A 297 6.35 12.50 6.71
CA TYR A 297 7.79 12.65 6.95
C TYR A 297 8.24 14.11 6.92
N ILE A 298 7.73 14.90 5.96
CA ILE A 298 8.07 16.34 5.86
C ILE A 298 7.61 17.07 7.11
N ALA A 299 6.35 16.90 7.53
CA ALA A 299 5.78 17.57 8.69
C ALA A 299 6.52 17.19 9.99
N THR A 300 6.80 15.90 10.16
CA THR A 300 7.48 15.38 11.34
C THR A 300 8.92 15.85 11.43
N LEU A 301 9.70 15.75 10.35
CA LEU A 301 11.08 16.25 10.33
C LEU A 301 11.16 17.75 10.53
N TRP A 302 10.22 18.50 9.93
CA TRP A 302 10.11 19.94 10.19
C TRP A 302 9.95 20.25 11.68
N THR A 303 9.06 19.53 12.37
CA THR A 303 8.80 19.72 13.81
C THR A 303 10.03 19.38 14.65
N ILE A 304 10.73 18.27 14.32
CA ILE A 304 11.94 17.86 15.03
C ILE A 304 13.06 18.92 14.89
N VAL A 305 13.33 19.35 13.65
CA VAL A 305 14.44 20.29 13.35
C VAL A 305 14.20 21.65 13.98
N HIS A 306 12.96 22.15 13.94
CA HIS A 306 12.64 23.46 14.49
C HIS A 306 12.32 23.44 15.99
N ARG A 307 12.35 22.26 16.65
CA ARG A 307 12.03 22.06 18.09
C ARG A 307 10.75 22.76 18.53
N ARG A 308 9.81 22.99 17.60
CA ARG A 308 8.53 23.64 17.87
C ARG A 308 7.56 22.60 18.40
N GLY A 309 7.27 22.67 19.71
CA GLY A 309 6.07 22.02 20.23
C GLY A 309 4.87 22.60 19.49
N VAL A 310 4.11 21.74 18.79
CA VAL A 310 2.98 22.15 17.93
C VAL A 310 1.75 22.50 18.77
N TYR A 311 1.96 23.19 19.89
CA TYR A 311 0.87 23.72 20.68
C TYR A 311 0.64 25.19 20.29
N THR A 312 -0.01 25.40 19.14
CA THR A 312 -0.38 26.75 18.75
C THR A 312 -1.81 26.73 18.22
N LYS A 313 -2.64 27.65 18.75
CA LYS A 313 -3.90 28.09 18.14
C LYS A 313 -3.64 28.73 16.74
N SER A 314 -2.63 28.23 16.01
CA SER A 314 -2.22 28.73 14.71
C SER A 314 -3.12 28.19 13.61
N LYS A 315 -3.41 29.02 12.61
CA LYS A 315 -4.11 28.60 11.37
C LYS A 315 -3.44 27.43 10.64
N SER A 316 -2.15 27.16 10.91
CA SER A 316 -1.37 26.05 10.34
C SER A 316 -1.52 24.73 11.10
N TYR A 317 -2.24 24.69 12.22
CA TYR A 317 -2.39 23.47 13.02
C TYR A 317 -3.16 22.37 12.28
N VAL A 318 -4.34 22.67 11.74
CA VAL A 318 -5.16 21.67 11.03
C VAL A 318 -4.43 21.06 9.80
N PRO A 319 -3.82 21.87 8.90
CA PRO A 319 -2.99 21.32 7.82
C PRO A 319 -1.84 20.43 8.31
N TYR A 320 -1.19 20.80 9.41
CA TYR A 320 -0.14 19.99 10.02
C TYR A 320 -0.70 18.63 10.52
N GLU A 321 -1.78 18.64 11.28
CA GLU A 321 -2.44 17.43 11.80
C GLU A 321 -2.94 16.50 10.68
N LEU A 322 -3.41 17.06 9.57
CA LEU A 322 -3.75 16.29 8.38
C LEU A 322 -2.49 15.73 7.69
N ALA A 323 -1.41 16.51 7.62
CA ALA A 323 -0.16 16.07 7.01
C ALA A 323 0.48 14.90 7.78
N ILE A 324 0.53 14.96 9.12
CA ILE A 324 1.07 13.85 9.93
C ILE A 324 0.23 12.58 9.85
N ARG A 325 -1.06 12.68 9.45
CA ARG A 325 -1.99 11.56 9.26
C ARG A 325 -2.21 11.16 7.80
N SER A 326 -1.48 11.78 6.88
CA SER A 326 -1.65 11.55 5.43
C SER A 326 -1.45 10.09 5.03
N TYR A 327 -0.63 9.32 5.76
CA TYR A 327 -0.39 7.90 5.50
C TYR A 327 -1.66 7.02 5.62
N PHE A 328 -2.72 7.46 6.30
CA PHE A 328 -4.00 6.76 6.32
C PHE A 328 -4.60 6.60 4.91
N MET A 329 -4.29 7.52 4.00
CA MET A 329 -4.71 7.41 2.61
C MET A 329 -4.18 6.15 1.93
N SER A 330 -2.99 5.66 2.30
CA SER A 330 -2.46 4.42 1.75
C SER A 330 -3.32 3.20 2.11
N CYS A 331 -3.84 3.15 3.34
CA CYS A 331 -4.71 2.07 3.80
C CYS A 331 -6.07 2.09 3.09
N VAL A 332 -6.59 3.29 2.81
CA VAL A 332 -7.92 3.47 2.18
C VAL A 332 -7.86 3.28 0.67
N ALA A 333 -6.77 3.68 0.02
CA ALA A 333 -6.67 3.70 -1.44
C ALA A 333 -6.66 2.30 -2.09
N ASN A 334 -6.09 1.28 -1.42
CA ASN A 334 -5.91 -0.06 -1.97
C ASN A 334 -7.21 -0.70 -2.49
N PRO A 335 -8.33 -0.73 -1.75
CA PRO A 335 -9.62 -1.24 -2.23
C PRO A 335 -10.13 -0.52 -3.48
N PHE A 336 -9.98 0.81 -3.54
CA PHE A 336 -10.40 1.61 -4.69
C PHE A 336 -9.56 1.31 -5.93
N ILE A 337 -8.24 1.20 -5.78
CA ILE A 337 -7.34 0.83 -6.88
C ILE A 337 -7.73 -0.54 -7.44
N TYR A 338 -8.00 -1.53 -6.58
CA TYR A 338 -8.46 -2.85 -7.03
C TYR A 338 -9.86 -2.79 -7.65
N GLY A 339 -10.77 -2.01 -7.10
CA GLY A 339 -12.13 -1.81 -7.62
C GLY A 339 -12.13 -1.18 -9.02
N LEU A 340 -11.29 -0.21 -9.26
CA LEU A 340 -11.20 0.49 -10.55
C LEU A 340 -10.43 -0.31 -11.61
N LEU A 341 -9.32 -0.92 -11.24
CA LEU A 341 -8.37 -1.47 -12.21
C LEU A 341 -8.38 -3.00 -12.31
N ASN A 342 -8.83 -3.71 -11.29
CA ASN A 342 -8.85 -5.17 -11.29
C ASN A 342 -10.25 -5.72 -11.63
N ILE A 343 -10.44 -6.11 -12.89
CA ILE A 343 -11.72 -6.60 -13.41
C ILE A 343 -12.24 -7.82 -12.60
N ARG A 344 -11.34 -8.71 -12.17
CA ARG A 344 -11.74 -9.91 -11.41
C ARG A 344 -12.23 -9.53 -10.01
N PHE A 345 -11.55 -8.61 -9.34
CA PHE A 345 -11.96 -8.09 -8.04
C PHE A 345 -13.34 -7.42 -8.14
N ARG A 346 -13.53 -6.54 -9.12
CA ARG A 346 -14.81 -5.86 -9.36
C ARG A 346 -15.96 -6.84 -9.59
N ARG A 347 -15.74 -7.88 -10.42
CA ARG A 347 -16.76 -8.92 -10.67
C ARG A 347 -17.18 -9.64 -9.38
N GLU A 348 -16.23 -10.02 -8.55
CA GLU A 348 -16.54 -10.69 -7.27
C GLU A 348 -17.19 -9.74 -6.28
N LEU A 349 -16.80 -8.47 -6.27
CA LEU A 349 -17.42 -7.43 -5.46
C LEU A 349 -18.89 -7.22 -5.84
N CYS A 350 -19.20 -7.08 -7.15
CA CYS A 350 -20.59 -6.98 -7.63
C CYS A 350 -21.45 -8.19 -7.20
N LYS A 351 -20.93 -9.41 -7.30
CA LYS A 351 -21.65 -10.61 -6.82
C LYS A 351 -21.96 -10.56 -5.32
N ILE A 352 -21.08 -10.00 -4.51
CA ILE A 352 -21.32 -9.83 -3.07
C ILE A 352 -22.47 -8.85 -2.85
N PHE A 353 -22.45 -7.69 -3.53
CA PHE A 353 -23.52 -6.71 -3.45
C PHE A 353 -24.87 -7.28 -3.92
N GLU A 354 -24.92 -7.94 -5.07
CA GLU A 354 -26.13 -8.60 -5.57
C GLU A 354 -26.71 -9.59 -4.55
N LYS A 355 -25.84 -10.36 -3.87
CA LYS A 355 -26.28 -11.32 -2.87
C LYS A 355 -26.85 -10.64 -1.61
N ILE A 356 -26.29 -9.51 -1.18
CA ILE A 356 -26.78 -8.75 -0.04
C ILE A 356 -28.15 -8.14 -0.38
N PHE A 357 -28.27 -7.42 -1.49
CA PHE A 357 -29.50 -6.74 -1.90
C PHE A 357 -30.64 -7.70 -2.28
N ARG A 358 -30.33 -8.87 -2.88
CA ARG A 358 -31.35 -9.90 -3.12
C ARG A 358 -31.91 -10.53 -1.82
N ARG A 359 -31.12 -10.53 -0.74
CA ARG A 359 -31.60 -11.04 0.56
C ARG A 359 -32.55 -10.04 1.23
N GLU A 360 -32.39 -8.75 1.03
CA GLU A 360 -33.29 -7.71 1.56
C GLU A 360 -34.63 -7.64 0.81
N SER A 361 -34.69 -8.10 -0.45
CA SER A 361 -35.94 -8.15 -1.23
C SER A 361 -36.83 -9.37 -0.95
N LEU A 362 -36.41 -10.27 -0.05
CA LEU A 362 -37.13 -11.48 0.36
C LEU A 362 -37.72 -11.40 1.78
N TYR A 363 -37.60 -10.24 2.44
CA TYR A 363 -38.29 -9.88 3.71
C TYR A 363 -39.15 -8.61 3.49
#